data_02439f334f62e9ac2ef73a01c93625b5
#
_entry.id   02439f334f62e9ac2ef73a01c93625b5
#
_cell.length_a   1.000
_cell.length_b   1.000
_cell.length_c   1.000
_cell.angle_alpha   90.00
_cell.angle_beta   90.00
_cell.angle_gamma   90.00
#
_symmetry.space_group_name_H-M   'P 1'
#
loop_
_entity.id
_entity.type
_entity.pdbx_description
1 polymer ?
#
loop_
_entity_poly.entity_id
_entity_poly.type
_entity_poly.pdbx_seq_one_letter_code
_entity_poly.pdbx_strand_id
1 'polypeptide(L)'
;ETEVVETVESAETAEAKPAKRGRGAKEGKGRKRKIETVEAPQSEWKERVVQIRRVTKVVKGGKKLSFRAIVVVGNGKGQVGVGCAKASEVIIAIQKAIAEGRKSLITVPIFKTTIPHPIVGNSGAGSVMLKPASMGTGVIAGGAVRAVLELAGIENILSKSLGSKAPLNAANATIEALKSLRTFNDVAKNRGLTLKEMLNA
;
A
#
# COMPACT_ATOMS: atom_id res chain seq x y z
N GLU A 1 28.08 6.45 -50.39
CA GLU A 1 28.73 5.36 -51.17
C GLU A 1 28.77 4.14 -50.27
N THR A 2 27.84 3.29 -50.52
CA THR A 2 27.83 1.92 -51.08
C THR A 2 28.15 0.86 -50.06
N GLU A 3 27.09 0.09 -49.73
CA GLU A 3 26.75 -1.25 -50.23
C GLU A 3 27.79 -2.32 -49.90
N VAL A 4 27.38 -3.41 -49.27
CA VAL A 4 27.08 -4.75 -49.85
C VAL A 4 26.72 -5.66 -48.67
N VAL A 5 25.54 -6.14 -48.38
CA VAL A 5 24.69 -7.22 -48.99
C VAL A 5 25.35 -8.59 -49.08
N GLU A 6 24.60 -9.55 -48.59
CA GLU A 6 24.56 -10.99 -48.95
C GLU A 6 25.66 -11.89 -48.39
N THR A 7 25.44 -13.12 -48.09
CA THR A 7 24.43 -14.17 -48.30
C THR A 7 24.88 -15.45 -47.61
N VAL A 8 23.93 -16.27 -47.23
CA VAL A 8 23.64 -17.68 -47.64
C VAL A 8 24.39 -18.74 -46.81
N GLU A 9 23.86 -19.74 -46.36
CA GLU A 9 22.93 -20.82 -46.61
C GLU A 9 23.43 -22.10 -45.95
N SER A 10 22.56 -22.83 -45.34
CA SER A 10 22.29 -24.26 -45.36
C SER A 10 23.41 -25.32 -45.27
N ALA A 11 23.19 -26.27 -44.35
CA ALA A 11 23.31 -27.73 -44.58
C ALA A 11 22.74 -28.40 -43.31
N GLU A 12 21.56 -28.98 -43.26
CA GLU A 12 21.05 -30.24 -43.83
C GLU A 12 21.77 -31.50 -43.37
N THR A 13 20.94 -32.30 -42.73
CA THR A 13 20.78 -33.76 -42.69
C THR A 13 21.71 -34.62 -41.85
N ALA A 14 21.07 -35.40 -40.94
CA ALA A 14 21.14 -36.86 -40.97
C ALA A 14 20.07 -37.50 -40.07
N GLU A 15 19.25 -38.29 -40.71
CA GLU A 15 18.23 -39.17 -40.14
C GLU A 15 18.82 -40.35 -39.36
N ALA A 16 18.06 -40.82 -38.34
CA ALA A 16 17.97 -42.22 -37.98
C ALA A 16 16.70 -42.51 -37.17
N LYS A 17 15.74 -43.17 -37.79
CA LYS A 17 14.68 -44.00 -37.19
C LYS A 17 15.11 -45.48 -37.41
N PRO A 18 14.41 -46.52 -36.86
CA PRO A 18 13.34 -46.59 -35.80
C PRO A 18 13.50 -47.79 -34.84
N ALA A 19 12.68 -47.85 -33.79
CA ALA A 19 12.24 -49.15 -33.25
C ALA A 19 10.84 -49.04 -32.61
N LYS A 20 9.89 -49.72 -33.21
CA LYS A 20 8.53 -50.01 -32.72
C LYS A 20 8.53 -51.04 -31.62
N ARG A 21 7.66 -50.85 -30.60
CA ARG A 21 6.83 -51.84 -29.86
C ARG A 21 5.93 -51.02 -28.97
N GLY A 22 4.66 -50.94 -29.04
CA GLY A 22 3.57 -51.84 -29.21
C GLY A 22 2.81 -52.01 -27.90
N ARG A 23 1.51 -51.57 -27.90
CA ARG A 23 0.40 -51.97 -27.04
C ARG A 23 -0.02 -51.00 -25.92
N GLY A 24 -1.30 -50.60 -26.03
CA GLY A 24 -2.16 -50.28 -24.92
C GLY A 24 -3.03 -49.06 -25.11
N ALA A 25 -4.02 -49.11 -25.97
CA ALA A 25 -5.11 -48.13 -26.00
C ALA A 25 -5.92 -48.23 -24.72
N LYS A 26 -6.01 -47.14 -23.98
CA LYS A 26 -7.13 -46.85 -23.09
C LYS A 26 -7.57 -45.42 -23.36
N GLU A 27 -8.68 -45.32 -24.07
CA GLU A 27 -9.47 -44.10 -24.18
C GLU A 27 -9.83 -43.58 -22.78
N GLY A 28 -9.11 -42.59 -22.31
CA GLY A 28 -9.49 -41.78 -21.15
C GLY A 28 -10.20 -40.54 -21.67
N LYS A 29 -11.55 -40.51 -21.58
CA LYS A 29 -12.39 -39.33 -21.79
C LYS A 29 -11.79 -38.14 -21.01
N GLY A 30 -11.13 -37.25 -21.72
CA GLY A 30 -10.65 -35.99 -21.19
C GLY A 30 -11.84 -35.14 -20.75
N ARG A 31 -12.16 -35.16 -19.46
CA ARG A 31 -12.96 -34.12 -18.84
C ARG A 31 -12.21 -32.80 -19.01
N LYS A 32 -12.60 -32.02 -20.00
CA LYS A 32 -12.28 -30.60 -20.06
C LYS A 32 -12.76 -29.99 -18.77
N ARG A 33 -11.88 -29.82 -17.79
CA ARG A 33 -12.15 -28.95 -16.65
C ARG A 33 -12.30 -27.53 -17.24
N LYS A 34 -13.53 -27.02 -17.24
CA LYS A 34 -13.77 -25.60 -17.36
C LYS A 34 -12.91 -24.96 -16.30
N ILE A 35 -11.89 -24.24 -16.72
CA ILE A 35 -11.21 -23.29 -15.87
C ILE A 35 -12.24 -22.16 -15.72
N GLU A 36 -13.08 -22.27 -14.68
CA GLU A 36 -13.80 -21.10 -14.18
C GLU A 36 -12.70 -20.15 -13.73
N THR A 37 -12.52 -19.10 -14.48
CA THR A 37 -11.80 -17.90 -14.03
C THR A 37 -12.54 -17.44 -12.81
N VAL A 38 -12.11 -17.90 -11.63
CA VAL A 38 -12.49 -17.33 -10.37
C VAL A 38 -11.91 -15.92 -10.44
N GLU A 39 -12.76 -14.95 -10.77
CA GLU A 39 -12.44 -13.54 -10.56
C GLU A 39 -12.04 -13.44 -9.09
N ALA A 40 -10.75 -13.21 -8.86
CA ALA A 40 -10.24 -12.98 -7.52
C ALA A 40 -11.11 -11.87 -6.91
N PRO A 41 -11.68 -12.04 -5.71
CA PRO A 41 -12.51 -11.01 -5.10
C PRO A 41 -11.72 -9.74 -5.13
N GLN A 42 -12.25 -8.71 -5.83
CA GLN A 42 -11.61 -7.40 -5.91
C GLN A 42 -11.33 -7.00 -4.47
N SER A 43 -10.07 -6.99 -4.10
CA SER A 43 -9.68 -6.68 -2.73
C SER A 43 -10.20 -5.27 -2.45
N GLU A 44 -11.09 -5.10 -1.48
CA GLU A 44 -11.62 -3.79 -1.05
C GLU A 44 -10.49 -2.83 -0.62
N TRP A 45 -9.27 -3.35 -0.59
CA TRP A 45 -8.05 -2.66 -0.18
C TRP A 45 -7.41 -1.93 -1.34
N LYS A 46 -7.33 -0.62 -1.19
CA LYS A 46 -6.56 0.26 -2.08
C LYS A 46 -5.15 0.43 -1.52
N GLU A 47 -4.17 0.48 -2.41
CA GLU A 47 -2.77 0.57 -2.06
C GLU A 47 -2.14 1.77 -2.76
N ARG A 48 -1.33 2.54 -2.04
CA ARG A 48 -0.59 3.67 -2.61
C ARG A 48 0.87 3.64 -2.18
N VAL A 49 1.75 3.63 -3.14
CA VAL A 49 3.19 3.77 -2.90
C VAL A 49 3.51 5.24 -2.63
N VAL A 50 4.07 5.52 -1.46
CA VAL A 50 4.47 6.89 -1.05
C VAL A 50 5.88 7.20 -1.54
N GLN A 51 6.82 6.27 -1.35
CA GLN A 51 8.20 6.46 -1.74
C GLN A 51 8.91 5.13 -1.98
N ILE A 52 9.76 5.10 -3.03
CA ILE A 52 10.74 4.06 -3.28
C ILE A 52 12.13 4.70 -3.22
N ARG A 53 13.05 4.10 -2.46
CA ARG A 53 14.44 4.55 -2.38
C ARG A 53 15.40 3.39 -2.50
N ARG A 54 16.46 3.57 -3.27
CA ARG A 54 17.62 2.68 -3.28
C ARG A 54 18.42 2.87 -1.99
N VAL A 55 18.66 1.81 -1.26
CA VAL A 55 19.47 1.78 -0.04
C VAL A 55 20.68 0.90 -0.24
N THR A 56 21.80 1.26 0.35
CA THR A 56 23.07 0.56 0.16
C THR A 56 23.70 0.19 1.49
N LYS A 57 24.32 -0.97 1.53
CA LYS A 57 25.23 -1.38 2.61
C LYS A 57 26.64 -1.54 2.04
N VAL A 58 27.60 -0.82 2.57
CA VAL A 58 29.01 -0.98 2.22
C VAL A 58 29.52 -2.25 2.87
N VAL A 59 30.19 -3.10 2.09
CA VAL A 59 30.77 -4.37 2.51
C VAL A 59 32.19 -4.48 1.98
N LYS A 60 33.01 -5.39 2.52
CA LYS A 60 34.30 -5.73 1.94
C LYS A 60 34.10 -6.17 0.49
N GLY A 61 34.76 -5.51 -0.47
CA GLY A 61 34.60 -5.77 -1.89
C GLY A 61 33.55 -4.94 -2.63
N GLY A 62 32.81 -4.02 -1.96
CA GLY A 62 31.88 -3.13 -2.68
C GLY A 62 30.63 -2.70 -1.90
N LYS A 63 29.55 -2.43 -2.65
CA LYS A 63 28.27 -1.94 -2.11
C LYS A 63 27.15 -2.92 -2.44
N LYS A 64 26.47 -3.47 -1.43
CA LYS A 64 25.27 -4.27 -1.62
C LYS A 64 24.05 -3.34 -1.72
N LEU A 65 23.40 -3.34 -2.88
CA LEU A 65 22.23 -2.51 -3.18
C LEU A 65 20.94 -3.23 -2.76
N SER A 66 19.93 -2.45 -2.36
CA SER A 66 18.56 -2.92 -2.10
C SER A 66 17.59 -1.76 -2.30
N PHE A 67 16.30 -2.05 -2.44
CA PHE A 67 15.24 -1.06 -2.54
C PHE A 67 14.38 -1.08 -1.30
N ARG A 68 14.05 0.11 -0.78
CA ARG A 68 13.10 0.30 0.30
C ARG A 68 11.84 0.93 -0.28
N ALA A 69 10.69 0.29 -0.06
CA ALA A 69 9.38 0.83 -0.40
C ALA A 69 8.61 1.21 0.86
N ILE A 70 7.91 2.34 0.81
CA ILE A 70 6.95 2.79 1.82
C ILE A 70 5.59 2.79 1.12
N VAL A 71 4.66 2.01 1.66
CA VAL A 71 3.32 1.81 1.09
C VAL A 71 2.26 2.08 2.16
N VAL A 72 1.18 2.71 1.76
CA VAL A 72 -0.02 2.86 2.58
C VAL A 72 -1.10 1.97 2.00
N VAL A 73 -1.80 1.25 2.87
CA VAL A 73 -2.90 0.36 2.53
C VAL A 73 -4.15 0.82 3.28
N GLY A 74 -5.28 0.91 2.61
CA GLY A 74 -6.54 1.29 3.25
C GLY A 74 -7.76 0.86 2.44
N ASN A 75 -8.91 0.81 3.08
CA ASN A 75 -10.18 0.41 2.45
C ASN A 75 -11.09 1.60 2.11
N GLY A 76 -10.71 2.84 2.45
CA GLY A 76 -11.56 4.02 2.29
C GLY A 76 -12.79 4.05 3.22
N LYS A 77 -12.88 3.13 4.17
CA LYS A 77 -14.00 2.97 5.13
C LYS A 77 -13.53 3.09 6.60
N GLY A 78 -12.47 3.85 6.83
CA GLY A 78 -11.92 4.07 8.18
C GLY A 78 -10.79 3.13 8.58
N GLN A 79 -10.30 2.25 7.71
CA GLN A 79 -9.17 1.40 8.03
C GLN A 79 -7.96 1.77 7.17
N VAL A 80 -6.82 1.97 7.81
CA VAL A 80 -5.58 2.33 7.14
C VAL A 80 -4.36 1.78 7.88
N GLY A 81 -3.31 1.44 7.14
CA GLY A 81 -2.05 0.96 7.68
C GLY A 81 -0.88 1.43 6.82
N VAL A 82 0.29 1.54 7.43
CA VAL A 82 1.54 1.90 6.76
C VAL A 82 2.52 0.75 6.87
N GLY A 83 3.13 0.37 5.76
CA GLY A 83 4.17 -0.65 5.70
C GLY A 83 5.45 -0.11 5.09
N CYS A 84 6.60 -0.55 5.60
CA CYS A 84 7.92 -0.18 5.11
C CYS A 84 8.81 -1.41 5.00
N ALA A 85 9.07 -1.88 3.81
CA ALA A 85 9.89 -3.07 3.58
C ALA A 85 11.07 -2.82 2.64
N LYS A 86 12.02 -3.76 2.68
CA LYS A 86 13.23 -3.75 1.87
C LYS A 86 13.42 -5.09 1.15
N ALA A 87 13.84 -5.03 -0.14
CA ALA A 87 14.19 -6.21 -0.93
C ALA A 87 15.28 -5.88 -1.97
N SER A 88 15.77 -6.90 -2.66
CA SER A 88 16.70 -6.75 -3.80
C SER A 88 16.02 -6.09 -5.00
N GLU A 89 14.76 -6.41 -5.23
CA GLU A 89 13.93 -5.91 -6.32
C GLU A 89 12.82 -4.99 -5.81
N VAL A 90 12.40 -4.05 -6.64
CA VAL A 90 11.36 -3.07 -6.31
C VAL A 90 10.02 -3.73 -6.10
N ILE A 91 9.62 -4.66 -6.98
CA ILE A 91 8.33 -5.35 -6.94
C ILE A 91 8.19 -6.13 -5.63
N ILE A 92 9.21 -6.91 -5.29
CA ILE A 92 9.25 -7.69 -4.04
C ILE A 92 9.24 -6.78 -2.80
N ALA A 93 9.90 -5.60 -2.86
CA ALA A 93 9.87 -4.63 -1.77
C ALA A 93 8.46 -4.06 -1.55
N ILE A 94 7.72 -3.76 -2.64
CA ILE A 94 6.34 -3.29 -2.57
C ILE A 94 5.42 -4.36 -1.98
N GLN A 95 5.48 -5.61 -2.48
CA GLN A 95 4.66 -6.72 -1.98
C GLN A 95 4.87 -6.96 -0.48
N LYS A 96 6.12 -6.95 -0.01
CA LYS A 96 6.46 -7.05 1.41
C LYS A 96 5.92 -5.87 2.23
N ALA A 97 6.01 -4.64 1.71
CA ALA A 97 5.49 -3.46 2.38
C ALA A 97 3.95 -3.50 2.47
N ILE A 98 3.25 -3.98 1.44
CA ILE A 98 1.80 -4.20 1.48
C ILE A 98 1.43 -5.22 2.57
N ALA A 99 2.13 -6.35 2.62
CA ALA A 99 1.89 -7.38 3.63
C ALA A 99 2.12 -6.86 5.07
N GLU A 100 3.13 -6.01 5.28
CA GLU A 100 3.39 -5.34 6.55
C GLU A 100 2.30 -4.31 6.87
N GLY A 101 1.89 -3.48 5.90
CA GLY A 101 0.80 -2.52 6.05
C GLY A 101 -0.52 -3.16 6.44
N ARG A 102 -0.84 -4.32 5.86
CA ARG A 102 -2.04 -5.11 6.23
C ARG A 102 -2.00 -5.69 7.65
N LYS A 103 -0.81 -5.91 8.21
CA LYS A 103 -0.65 -6.35 9.62
C LYS A 103 -0.79 -5.21 10.61
N SER A 104 -0.49 -3.98 10.20
CA SER A 104 -0.50 -2.76 11.03
C SER A 104 -1.73 -1.89 10.81
N LEU A 105 -2.87 -2.47 10.44
CA LEU A 105 -4.11 -1.74 10.22
C LEU A 105 -4.64 -1.15 11.53
N ILE A 106 -5.11 0.08 11.45
CA ILE A 106 -5.83 0.78 12.51
C ILE A 106 -7.23 1.16 12.04
N THR A 107 -8.17 1.25 12.96
CA THR A 107 -9.52 1.78 12.71
C THR A 107 -9.59 3.22 13.18
N VAL A 108 -9.99 4.11 12.27
CA VAL A 108 -10.06 5.56 12.48
C VAL A 108 -11.51 5.96 12.71
N PRO A 109 -11.83 6.69 13.79
CA PRO A 109 -13.16 7.23 13.98
C PRO A 109 -13.38 8.42 13.04
N ILE A 110 -14.22 8.24 12.03
CA ILE A 110 -14.60 9.26 11.07
C ILE A 110 -15.93 9.88 11.52
N PHE A 111 -16.01 11.21 11.54
CA PHE A 111 -17.24 11.95 11.80
C PHE A 111 -17.71 12.63 10.52
N LYS A 112 -18.80 12.12 9.91
CA LYS A 112 -19.27 12.50 8.58
C LYS A 112 -18.16 12.29 7.53
N THR A 113 -17.52 13.37 7.07
CA THR A 113 -16.44 13.35 6.05
C THR A 113 -15.08 13.81 6.60
N THR A 114 -15.00 14.06 7.93
CA THR A 114 -13.82 14.63 8.59
C THR A 114 -13.50 13.93 9.92
N ILE A 115 -12.53 14.46 10.66
CA ILE A 115 -12.15 13.97 12.01
C ILE A 115 -12.96 14.68 13.10
N PRO A 116 -13.21 14.04 14.26
CA PRO A 116 -14.04 14.62 15.33
C PRO A 116 -13.41 15.85 16.01
N HIS A 117 -12.10 15.92 16.16
CA HIS A 117 -11.41 17.04 16.82
C HIS A 117 -10.00 17.26 16.28
N PRO A 118 -9.42 18.47 16.45
CA PRO A 118 -8.03 18.74 16.09
C PRO A 118 -7.08 17.90 16.94
N ILE A 119 -5.98 17.43 16.33
CA ILE A 119 -4.98 16.61 17.01
C ILE A 119 -3.61 16.82 16.41
N VAL A 120 -2.57 16.60 17.22
CA VAL A 120 -1.18 16.55 16.79
C VAL A 120 -0.63 15.17 17.08
N GLY A 121 -0.16 14.49 16.05
CA GLY A 121 0.49 13.19 16.18
C GLY A 121 1.99 13.31 16.01
N ASN A 122 2.73 12.54 16.78
CA ASN A 122 4.19 12.53 16.79
C ASN A 122 4.71 11.11 16.56
N SER A 123 5.72 10.98 15.69
CA SER A 123 6.42 9.72 15.51
C SER A 123 7.89 10.00 15.22
N GLY A 124 8.76 9.65 16.17
CA GLY A 124 10.17 10.04 16.14
C GLY A 124 10.31 11.56 16.00
N ALA A 125 11.04 12.01 14.97
CA ALA A 125 11.20 13.43 14.66
C ALA A 125 10.06 14.01 13.79
N GLY A 126 9.07 13.20 13.40
CA GLY A 126 7.90 13.64 12.62
C GLY A 126 6.80 14.16 13.54
N SER A 127 6.24 15.32 13.24
CA SER A 127 5.05 15.88 13.92
C SER A 127 4.08 16.36 12.86
N VAL A 128 2.82 15.94 12.97
CA VAL A 128 1.75 16.29 12.02
C VAL A 128 0.55 16.79 12.80
N MET A 129 0.12 18.01 12.49
CA MET A 129 -1.12 18.58 13.00
C MET A 129 -2.25 18.28 12.00
N LEU A 130 -3.37 17.79 12.53
CA LEU A 130 -4.61 17.54 11.78
C LEU A 130 -5.71 18.41 12.39
N LYS A 131 -6.50 19.08 11.53
CA LYS A 131 -7.66 19.87 11.93
C LYS A 131 -8.86 19.47 11.07
N PRO A 132 -10.07 19.34 11.67
CA PRO A 132 -11.28 19.10 10.90
C PRO A 132 -11.57 20.30 9.98
N ALA A 133 -12.18 20.02 8.84
CA ALA A 133 -12.55 21.02 7.85
C ALA A 133 -14.01 20.86 7.42
N SER A 134 -14.60 21.95 6.90
CA SER A 134 -15.94 21.94 6.35
C SER A 134 -16.03 21.12 5.06
N MET A 135 -17.23 20.68 4.72
CA MET A 135 -17.50 19.98 3.46
C MET A 135 -17.07 20.82 2.26
N GLY A 136 -16.43 20.19 1.29
CA GLY A 136 -15.94 20.85 0.08
C GLY A 136 -14.50 21.38 0.17
N THR A 137 -13.86 21.36 1.35
CA THR A 137 -12.46 21.78 1.49
C THR A 137 -11.49 20.79 0.82
N GLY A 138 -11.81 19.50 0.80
CA GLY A 138 -10.92 18.46 0.32
C GLY A 138 -9.78 18.14 1.27
N VAL A 139 -8.87 17.26 0.85
CA VAL A 139 -7.69 16.87 1.65
C VAL A 139 -6.53 17.82 1.38
N ILE A 140 -6.26 18.73 2.30
CA ILE A 140 -5.12 19.65 2.24
C ILE A 140 -4.00 19.11 3.11
N ALA A 141 -3.06 18.39 2.47
CA ALA A 141 -2.01 17.64 3.16
C ALA A 141 -0.73 17.47 2.31
N GLY A 142 0.40 17.24 2.97
CA GLY A 142 1.63 16.81 2.32
C GLY A 142 1.50 15.39 1.74
N GLY A 143 2.29 15.03 0.73
CA GLY A 143 2.11 13.81 -0.06
C GLY A 143 1.95 12.50 0.74
N ALA A 144 2.79 12.28 1.76
CA ALA A 144 2.68 11.08 2.61
C ALA A 144 1.44 11.11 3.51
N VAL A 145 1.15 12.26 4.11
CA VAL A 145 -0.03 12.49 4.95
C VAL A 145 -1.31 12.35 4.13
N ARG A 146 -1.33 12.95 2.94
CA ARG A 146 -2.45 12.86 2.00
C ARG A 146 -2.78 11.43 1.63
N ALA A 147 -1.76 10.60 1.32
CA ALA A 147 -1.96 9.20 0.99
C ALA A 147 -2.64 8.43 2.14
N VAL A 148 -2.25 8.70 3.40
CA VAL A 148 -2.87 8.06 4.56
C VAL A 148 -4.32 8.50 4.74
N LEU A 149 -4.61 9.80 4.64
CA LEU A 149 -5.95 10.36 4.86
C LEU A 149 -6.95 9.95 3.78
N GLU A 150 -6.56 9.96 2.50
CA GLU A 150 -7.40 9.51 1.38
C GLU A 150 -7.73 8.02 1.48
N LEU A 151 -6.74 7.18 1.84
CA LEU A 151 -6.94 5.75 1.99
C LEU A 151 -7.71 5.39 3.27
N ALA A 152 -7.70 6.25 4.29
CA ALA A 152 -8.58 6.12 5.45
C ALA A 152 -10.05 6.47 5.12
N GLY A 153 -10.31 7.19 4.03
CA GLY A 153 -11.66 7.63 3.64
C GLY A 153 -12.05 8.99 4.21
N ILE A 154 -11.08 9.82 4.60
CA ILE A 154 -11.31 11.20 5.03
C ILE A 154 -11.29 12.09 3.81
N GLU A 155 -12.36 12.85 3.61
CA GLU A 155 -12.52 13.72 2.43
C GLU A 155 -12.18 15.18 2.72
N ASN A 156 -12.41 15.66 3.94
CA ASN A 156 -12.25 17.08 4.29
C ASN A 156 -11.39 17.25 5.53
N ILE A 157 -10.16 17.72 5.33
CA ILE A 157 -9.20 17.89 6.43
C ILE A 157 -8.11 18.91 6.08
N LEU A 158 -7.66 19.65 7.08
CA LEU A 158 -6.49 20.51 7.03
C LEU A 158 -5.34 19.87 7.79
N SER A 159 -4.16 19.83 7.21
CA SER A 159 -2.97 19.30 7.87
C SER A 159 -1.75 20.18 7.69
N LYS A 160 -0.85 20.13 8.66
CA LYS A 160 0.45 20.76 8.59
C LYS A 160 1.52 19.86 9.20
N SER A 161 2.58 19.56 8.43
CA SER A 161 3.76 18.90 8.98
C SER A 161 4.64 19.93 9.71
N LEU A 162 4.88 19.70 10.98
CA LEU A 162 5.62 20.60 11.89
C LEU A 162 7.05 20.11 12.13
N GLY A 163 7.31 18.82 11.93
CA GLY A 163 8.61 18.18 12.19
C GLY A 163 9.35 17.76 10.93
N SER A 164 9.94 16.59 10.98
CA SER A 164 10.74 16.00 9.88
C SER A 164 9.95 15.89 8.57
N LYS A 165 10.61 16.25 7.46
CA LYS A 165 10.07 16.08 6.10
C LYS A 165 10.17 14.64 5.57
N ALA A 166 10.71 13.68 6.35
CA ALA A 166 10.83 12.29 5.94
C ALA A 166 9.44 11.65 5.76
N PRO A 167 9.12 11.09 4.58
CA PRO A 167 7.78 10.56 4.31
C PRO A 167 7.34 9.45 5.26
N LEU A 168 8.27 8.59 5.70
CA LEU A 168 7.98 7.53 6.68
C LEU A 168 7.56 8.12 8.03
N ASN A 169 8.31 9.09 8.55
CA ASN A 169 8.01 9.71 9.83
C ASN A 169 6.67 10.47 9.77
N ALA A 170 6.42 11.19 8.66
CA ALA A 170 5.15 11.90 8.45
C ALA A 170 3.96 10.92 8.36
N ALA A 171 4.09 9.79 7.65
CA ALA A 171 3.06 8.77 7.57
C ALA A 171 2.77 8.14 8.95
N ASN A 172 3.81 7.75 9.68
CA ASN A 172 3.67 7.17 11.02
C ASN A 172 3.08 8.18 12.03
N ALA A 173 3.52 9.45 11.99
CA ALA A 173 2.94 10.50 12.82
C ALA A 173 1.44 10.71 12.53
N THR A 174 1.03 10.60 11.26
CA THR A 174 -0.39 10.65 10.91
C THR A 174 -1.16 9.44 11.45
N ILE A 175 -0.59 8.22 11.36
CA ILE A 175 -1.18 7.02 11.95
C ILE A 175 -1.37 7.17 13.47
N GLU A 176 -0.36 7.66 14.19
CA GLU A 176 -0.44 7.90 15.64
C GLU A 176 -1.47 8.97 15.99
N ALA A 177 -1.56 10.05 15.18
CA ALA A 177 -2.62 11.05 15.33
C ALA A 177 -4.00 10.42 15.19
N LEU A 178 -4.24 9.64 14.12
CA LEU A 178 -5.52 9.00 13.84
C LEU A 178 -5.90 7.96 14.91
N LYS A 179 -4.92 7.24 15.46
CA LYS A 179 -5.09 6.27 16.54
C LYS A 179 -5.50 6.93 17.86
N SER A 180 -5.03 8.14 18.10
CA SER A 180 -5.30 8.90 19.32
C SER A 180 -6.63 9.66 19.28
N LEU A 181 -7.36 9.65 18.15
CA LEU A 181 -8.67 10.26 18.03
C LEU A 181 -9.70 9.57 18.94
N ARG A 182 -10.54 10.37 19.56
CA ARG A 182 -11.65 9.90 20.40
C ARG A 182 -12.98 10.26 19.77
N THR A 183 -13.94 9.35 19.87
CA THR A 183 -15.31 9.65 19.45
C THR A 183 -16.01 10.57 20.44
N PHE A 184 -17.01 11.33 20.00
CA PHE A 184 -17.83 12.15 20.91
C PHE A 184 -18.51 11.31 21.98
N ASN A 185 -18.92 10.07 21.66
CA ASN A 185 -19.51 9.13 22.61
C ASN A 185 -18.53 8.74 23.72
N ASP A 186 -17.26 8.50 23.39
CA ASP A 186 -16.25 8.12 24.37
C ASP A 186 -15.94 9.29 25.31
N VAL A 187 -15.92 10.52 24.77
CA VAL A 187 -15.72 11.73 25.58
C VAL A 187 -16.90 11.96 26.51
N ALA A 188 -18.13 11.82 26.03
CA ALA A 188 -19.34 11.95 26.85
C ALA A 188 -19.35 10.94 28.01
N LYS A 189 -19.07 9.66 27.71
CA LYS A 189 -18.95 8.62 28.74
C LYS A 189 -17.89 8.93 29.78
N ASN A 190 -16.71 9.42 29.38
CA ASN A 190 -15.62 9.76 30.29
C ASN A 190 -15.97 10.94 31.21
N ARG A 191 -16.85 11.85 30.76
CA ARG A 191 -17.35 12.98 31.51
C ARG A 191 -18.61 12.67 32.33
N GLY A 192 -19.21 11.48 32.14
CA GLY A 192 -20.48 11.12 32.80
C GLY A 192 -21.70 11.90 32.29
N LEU A 193 -21.61 12.46 31.07
CA LEU A 193 -22.65 13.29 30.45
C LEU A 193 -23.34 12.56 29.31
N THR A 194 -24.57 12.92 29.01
CA THR A 194 -25.21 12.51 27.77
C THR A 194 -24.66 13.32 26.59
N LEU A 195 -24.75 12.74 25.38
CA LEU A 195 -24.28 13.44 24.16
C LEU A 195 -24.94 14.82 23.99
N LYS A 196 -26.25 14.92 24.33
CA LYS A 196 -26.99 16.19 24.21
C LYS A 196 -26.46 17.25 25.15
N GLU A 197 -26.20 16.89 26.39
CA GLU A 197 -25.62 17.78 27.40
C GLU A 197 -24.21 18.23 27.00
N MET A 198 -23.39 17.32 26.49
CA MET A 198 -22.02 17.65 26.05
C MET A 198 -21.97 18.59 24.83
N LEU A 199 -22.96 18.51 23.92
CA LEU A 199 -23.02 19.38 22.73
C LEU A 199 -23.67 20.73 23.00
N ASN A 200 -24.45 20.85 24.08
CA ASN A 200 -25.14 22.08 24.47
C ASN A 200 -24.38 22.84 25.56
N ALA A 201 -23.30 22.27 26.10
CA ALA A 201 -22.39 22.92 27.04
C ALA A 201 -21.26 23.65 26.28
#